data_7559f77e5648ee2c82a5e9c428331c18
#
_entry.id   7559f77e5648ee2c82a5e9c428331c18
#
_cell.length_a   1.000
_cell.length_b   1.000
_cell.length_c   1.000
_cell.angle_alpha   90.00
_cell.angle_beta   90.00
_cell.angle_gamma   90.00
#
_symmetry.space_group_name_H-M   'P 1'
#
loop_
_entity.id
_entity.type
_entity.pdbx_description
1 polymer ?
#
loop_
_entity_poly.entity_id
_entity_poly.type
_entity_poly.pdbx_seq_one_letter_code
_entity_poly.pdbx_strand_id
1 'polypeptide(L)'
;MTLVSIARRFFHTILPVQCTTCDVALSDDPVPFFCRSCWDGIQPLCGPFCPCCGRPFASSYALQYSPDHVCGACRSDPPAYTRAWSLYLYASPLQEAVRLFKYNKKVALADALSALMNRAMIEHAHIDMDVIIPVPLHPARLRTREYNQSLLLADRVSRARHIPLSYENLIRTRETAPQTELSRAVRLKNLRRAFAVRRPEDVAGKRVLLIDDVFTTGTTVNECAKTLRKAGAAEVYVCTLARTI
;
A
#
# COMPACT_ATOMS: atom_id res chain seq x y z
N MET A 1 -14.93 -22.33 -29.41
CA MET A 1 -13.77 -22.67 -28.57
C MET A 1 -12.53 -22.51 -29.43
N THR A 2 -11.64 -21.57 -29.11
CA THR A 2 -10.44 -21.30 -29.91
C THR A 2 -9.34 -22.33 -29.59
N LEU A 3 -8.50 -22.67 -30.57
CA LEU A 3 -7.34 -23.59 -30.43
C LEU A 3 -6.44 -23.19 -29.24
N VAL A 4 -6.35 -21.91 -28.93
CA VAL A 4 -5.60 -21.36 -27.78
C VAL A 4 -6.20 -21.80 -26.42
N SER A 5 -7.53 -21.96 -26.34
CA SER A 5 -8.19 -22.41 -25.09
C SER A 5 -7.98 -23.91 -24.85
N ILE A 6 -7.87 -24.70 -25.92
CA ILE A 6 -7.62 -26.14 -25.82
C ILE A 6 -6.16 -26.42 -25.46
N ALA A 7 -5.21 -25.73 -26.08
CA ALA A 7 -3.80 -25.84 -25.75
C ALA A 7 -3.52 -25.42 -24.30
N ARG A 8 -4.17 -24.35 -23.81
CA ARG A 8 -4.04 -23.88 -22.43
C ARG A 8 -4.57 -24.91 -21.42
N ARG A 9 -5.71 -25.55 -21.70
CA ARG A 9 -6.27 -26.66 -20.89
C ARG A 9 -5.34 -27.86 -20.83
N PHE A 10 -4.75 -28.25 -21.97
CA PHE A 10 -3.82 -29.37 -22.03
C PHE A 10 -2.52 -29.11 -21.22
N PHE A 11 -1.97 -27.91 -21.31
CA PHE A 11 -0.82 -27.51 -20.51
C PHE A 11 -1.12 -27.50 -19.00
N HIS A 12 -2.31 -27.02 -18.59
CA HIS A 12 -2.74 -27.04 -17.19
C HIS A 12 -2.96 -28.45 -16.63
N THR A 13 -3.22 -29.45 -17.49
CA THR A 13 -3.38 -30.85 -17.06
C THR A 13 -2.03 -31.51 -16.79
N ILE A 14 -0.98 -31.09 -17.50
CA ILE A 14 0.37 -31.69 -17.38
C ILE A 14 1.21 -30.96 -16.32
N LEU A 15 1.03 -29.65 -16.16
CA LEU A 15 1.71 -28.81 -15.19
C LEU A 15 0.68 -27.87 -14.53
N PRO A 16 -0.12 -28.37 -13.59
CA PRO A 16 -1.14 -27.54 -12.96
C PRO A 16 -0.47 -26.39 -12.20
N VAL A 17 -0.85 -25.15 -12.53
CA VAL A 17 -0.52 -24.01 -11.71
C VAL A 17 -1.27 -24.16 -10.40
N GLN A 18 -0.57 -24.14 -9.29
CA GLN A 18 -1.15 -24.30 -7.96
C GLN A 18 -1.38 -22.94 -7.27
N CYS A 19 -2.37 -22.91 -6.39
CA CYS A 19 -2.60 -21.78 -5.52
C CYS A 19 -1.42 -21.61 -4.57
N THR A 20 -0.85 -20.41 -4.51
CA THR A 20 0.32 -20.11 -3.67
C THR A 20 0.05 -20.28 -2.17
N THR A 21 -1.22 -20.31 -1.76
CA THR A 21 -1.61 -20.39 -0.35
C THR A 21 -2.00 -21.81 0.08
N CYS A 22 -2.74 -22.56 -0.74
CA CYS A 22 -3.32 -23.87 -0.35
C CYS A 22 -2.99 -25.01 -1.30
N ASP A 23 -2.13 -24.77 -2.29
CA ASP A 23 -1.64 -25.74 -3.27
C ASP A 23 -2.71 -26.42 -4.14
N VAL A 24 -3.99 -26.01 -4.05
CA VAL A 24 -5.04 -26.51 -4.95
C VAL A 24 -4.73 -26.11 -6.40
N ALA A 25 -4.98 -27.02 -7.34
CA ALA A 25 -4.80 -26.74 -8.75
C ALA A 25 -5.74 -25.61 -9.21
N LEU A 26 -5.17 -24.62 -9.89
CA LEU A 26 -5.92 -23.49 -10.47
C LEU A 26 -6.43 -23.87 -11.85
N SER A 27 -7.68 -23.48 -12.16
CA SER A 27 -8.28 -23.70 -13.48
C SER A 27 -8.65 -22.37 -14.13
N ASP A 28 -9.82 -21.84 -13.78
CA ASP A 28 -10.38 -20.59 -14.29
C ASP A 28 -10.52 -19.54 -13.17
N ASP A 29 -9.54 -19.50 -12.27
CA ASP A 29 -9.55 -18.57 -11.16
C ASP A 29 -9.35 -17.12 -11.62
N PRO A 30 -10.11 -16.15 -11.06
CA PRO A 30 -10.12 -14.77 -11.53
C PRO A 30 -8.82 -14.02 -11.20
N VAL A 31 -8.06 -14.52 -10.22
CA VAL A 31 -6.82 -13.89 -9.78
C VAL A 31 -5.63 -14.82 -10.03
N PRO A 32 -4.61 -14.37 -10.75
CA PRO A 32 -3.41 -15.18 -11.00
C PRO A 32 -2.78 -15.66 -9.68
N PHE A 33 -2.38 -16.93 -9.64
CA PHE A 33 -1.67 -17.58 -8.52
C PHE A 33 -2.50 -17.84 -7.26
N PHE A 34 -3.78 -17.49 -7.23
CA PHE A 34 -4.66 -17.69 -6.07
C PHE A 34 -6.00 -18.29 -6.49
N CYS A 35 -6.45 -19.31 -5.78
CA CYS A 35 -7.81 -19.80 -5.96
C CYS A 35 -8.82 -18.80 -5.36
N ARG A 36 -10.07 -18.88 -5.85
CA ARG A 36 -11.14 -17.99 -5.39
C ARG A 36 -11.31 -18.02 -3.86
N SER A 37 -11.32 -19.20 -3.26
CA SER A 37 -11.51 -19.36 -1.81
C SER A 37 -10.42 -18.65 -1.00
N CYS A 38 -9.14 -18.80 -1.37
CA CYS A 38 -8.05 -18.09 -0.71
C CYS A 38 -8.15 -16.59 -0.91
N TRP A 39 -8.45 -16.14 -2.14
CA TRP A 39 -8.54 -14.71 -2.43
C TRP A 39 -9.70 -14.03 -1.69
N ASP A 40 -10.86 -14.66 -1.64
CA ASP A 40 -12.03 -14.16 -0.91
C ASP A 40 -11.84 -14.23 0.61
N GLY A 41 -10.93 -15.07 1.10
CA GLY A 41 -10.50 -15.16 2.49
C GLY A 41 -9.56 -14.04 2.96
N ILE A 42 -9.18 -13.09 2.10
CA ILE A 42 -8.37 -11.92 2.50
C ILE A 42 -9.13 -11.09 3.54
N GLN A 43 -8.55 -10.97 4.73
CA GLN A 43 -9.21 -10.34 5.86
C GLN A 43 -9.11 -8.81 5.81
N PRO A 44 -10.23 -8.09 5.73
CA PRO A 44 -10.23 -6.64 5.91
C PRO A 44 -9.80 -6.28 7.32
N LEU A 45 -9.19 -5.14 7.47
CA LEU A 45 -8.88 -4.59 8.78
C LEU A 45 -10.18 -4.00 9.35
N CYS A 46 -10.65 -4.57 10.45
CA CYS A 46 -11.89 -4.17 11.11
C CYS A 46 -11.62 -3.62 12.51
N GLY A 47 -12.55 -2.84 13.02
CA GLY A 47 -12.59 -2.39 14.41
C GLY A 47 -12.54 -0.89 14.58
N PRO A 48 -12.51 -0.41 15.82
CA PRO A 48 -12.23 0.96 16.13
C PRO A 48 -10.75 1.25 15.87
N PHE A 49 -10.47 2.35 15.17
CA PHE A 49 -9.12 2.69 14.72
C PHE A 49 -8.62 3.98 15.37
N CYS A 50 -7.30 4.07 15.58
CA CYS A 50 -6.66 5.33 15.86
C CYS A 50 -6.94 6.32 14.71
N PRO A 51 -7.55 7.48 14.97
CA PRO A 51 -7.94 8.45 13.93
C PRO A 51 -6.74 9.00 13.16
N CYS A 52 -5.55 8.91 13.73
CA CYS A 52 -4.32 9.39 13.11
C CYS A 52 -3.66 8.30 12.24
N CYS A 53 -3.23 7.17 12.81
CA CYS A 53 -2.42 6.19 12.08
C CYS A 53 -3.21 4.96 11.60
N GLY A 54 -4.50 4.85 11.86
CA GLY A 54 -5.32 3.71 11.47
C GLY A 54 -4.95 2.39 12.16
N ARG A 55 -4.26 2.42 13.32
CA ARG A 55 -4.00 1.22 14.11
C ARG A 55 -5.30 0.75 14.75
N PRO A 56 -5.70 -0.52 14.63
CA PRO A 56 -6.87 -1.03 15.33
C PRO A 56 -6.64 -1.02 16.85
N PHE A 57 -7.67 -0.67 17.60
CA PHE A 57 -7.73 -0.85 19.04
C PHE A 57 -8.32 -2.21 19.39
N ALA A 58 -7.89 -2.79 20.50
CA ALA A 58 -8.39 -4.08 20.98
C ALA A 58 -9.87 -4.01 21.38
N SER A 59 -10.36 -2.83 21.77
CA SER A 59 -11.78 -2.59 22.10
C SER A 59 -12.21 -1.19 21.74
N SER A 60 -13.52 -0.97 21.59
CA SER A 60 -14.12 0.34 21.38
C SER A 60 -14.22 1.19 22.65
N TYR A 61 -13.91 0.61 23.82
CA TYR A 61 -14.11 1.28 25.11
C TYR A 61 -13.46 2.65 25.21
N ALA A 62 -12.19 2.76 24.74
CA ALA A 62 -11.48 4.04 24.76
C ALA A 62 -12.17 5.12 23.91
N LEU A 63 -12.84 4.74 22.82
CA LEU A 63 -13.53 5.67 21.91
C LEU A 63 -14.91 6.07 22.40
N GLN A 64 -15.53 5.31 23.33
CA GLN A 64 -16.80 5.69 23.93
C GLN A 64 -16.69 6.97 24.76
N TYR A 65 -15.56 7.16 25.44
CA TYR A 65 -15.33 8.32 26.31
C TYR A 65 -14.45 9.39 25.64
N SER A 66 -13.75 9.04 24.57
CA SER A 66 -12.89 9.95 23.82
C SER A 66 -12.90 9.53 22.33
N PRO A 67 -13.86 10.05 21.52
CA PRO A 67 -13.99 9.68 20.10
C PRO A 67 -12.70 9.94 19.29
N ASP A 68 -11.96 10.98 19.67
CA ASP A 68 -10.69 11.38 19.02
C ASP A 68 -9.46 10.75 19.67
N HIS A 69 -9.63 9.68 20.46
CA HIS A 69 -8.53 9.02 21.14
C HIS A 69 -7.47 8.51 20.17
N VAL A 70 -6.26 9.03 20.28
CA VAL A 70 -5.09 8.57 19.50
C VAL A 70 -4.29 7.50 20.25
N CYS A 71 -3.71 6.55 19.55
CA CYS A 71 -2.89 5.52 20.17
C CYS A 71 -1.62 6.12 20.82
N GLY A 72 -1.05 5.42 21.80
CA GLY A 72 0.12 5.90 22.56
C GLY A 72 1.30 6.32 21.67
N ALA A 73 1.55 5.60 20.55
CA ALA A 73 2.61 5.96 19.62
C ALA A 73 2.36 7.29 18.93
N CYS A 74 1.13 7.57 18.48
CA CYS A 74 0.78 8.86 17.86
C CYS A 74 0.75 10.02 18.86
N ARG A 75 0.47 9.74 20.12
CA ARG A 75 0.50 10.76 21.19
C ARG A 75 1.94 11.14 21.54
N SER A 76 2.85 10.16 21.60
CA SER A 76 4.26 10.40 21.95
C SER A 76 5.07 11.00 20.79
N ASP A 77 4.77 10.62 19.56
CA ASP A 77 5.47 11.06 18.34
C ASP A 77 4.43 11.28 17.24
N PRO A 78 3.77 12.45 17.21
CA PRO A 78 2.75 12.76 16.22
C PRO A 78 3.32 12.70 14.81
N PRO A 79 2.69 11.93 13.88
CA PRO A 79 3.15 11.86 12.51
C PRO A 79 2.83 13.13 11.73
N ALA A 80 3.57 13.35 10.65
CA ALA A 80 3.39 14.53 9.79
C ALA A 80 2.23 14.39 8.80
N TYR A 81 1.67 13.19 8.62
CA TYR A 81 0.45 13.00 7.84
C TYR A 81 -0.80 13.30 8.68
N THR A 82 -1.86 13.75 8.03
CA THR A 82 -3.16 14.07 8.64
C THR A 82 -3.84 12.79 9.14
N ARG A 83 -3.88 11.76 8.27
CA ARG A 83 -4.50 10.47 8.59
C ARG A 83 -3.90 9.36 7.72
N ALA A 84 -3.83 8.15 8.28
CA ALA A 84 -3.45 6.96 7.53
C ALA A 84 -4.54 5.89 7.63
N TRP A 85 -4.81 5.23 6.50
CA TRP A 85 -5.67 4.06 6.39
C TRP A 85 -4.86 2.88 5.90
N SER A 86 -5.09 1.74 6.52
CA SER A 86 -4.63 0.44 6.02
C SER A 86 -5.85 -0.46 5.89
N LEU A 87 -6.01 -1.08 4.74
CA LEU A 87 -7.29 -1.65 4.34
C LEU A 87 -7.46 -3.11 4.76
N TYR A 88 -6.35 -3.86 4.80
CA TYR A 88 -6.36 -5.28 5.09
C TYR A 88 -5.26 -5.65 6.10
N LEU A 89 -5.44 -6.81 6.75
CA LEU A 89 -4.41 -7.41 7.57
C LEU A 89 -3.29 -7.96 6.68
N TYR A 90 -2.03 -7.69 7.02
CA TYR A 90 -0.88 -8.25 6.33
C TYR A 90 -0.62 -9.68 6.81
N ALA A 91 -1.48 -10.59 6.38
CA ALA A 91 -1.45 -12.01 6.67
C ALA A 91 -1.74 -12.80 5.38
N SER A 92 -1.54 -14.12 5.41
CA SER A 92 -1.94 -15.01 4.31
C SER A 92 -3.44 -14.87 4.01
N PRO A 93 -3.84 -14.87 2.73
CA PRO A 93 -3.06 -15.01 1.49
C PRO A 93 -2.52 -13.66 0.94
N LEU A 94 -2.93 -12.52 1.49
CA LEU A 94 -2.50 -11.21 0.99
C LEU A 94 -0.99 -11.00 1.13
N GLN A 95 -0.38 -11.57 2.17
CA GLN A 95 1.06 -11.51 2.39
C GLN A 95 1.83 -12.17 1.24
N GLU A 96 1.40 -13.35 0.80
CA GLU A 96 1.98 -14.05 -0.35
C GLU A 96 1.79 -13.24 -1.65
N ALA A 97 0.60 -12.68 -1.87
CA ALA A 97 0.33 -11.86 -3.04
C ALA A 97 1.27 -10.64 -3.11
N VAL A 98 1.43 -9.94 -1.99
CA VAL A 98 2.36 -8.79 -1.90
C VAL A 98 3.82 -9.23 -2.08
N ARG A 99 4.21 -10.40 -1.58
CA ARG A 99 5.57 -10.95 -1.80
C ARG A 99 5.81 -11.28 -3.27
N LEU A 100 4.90 -11.98 -3.92
CA LEU A 100 4.96 -12.26 -5.36
C LEU A 100 5.05 -10.96 -6.16
N PHE A 101 4.23 -9.97 -5.81
CA PHE A 101 4.22 -8.66 -6.43
C PHE A 101 5.52 -7.87 -6.19
N LYS A 102 6.19 -8.00 -5.05
CA LYS A 102 7.44 -7.28 -4.73
C LYS A 102 8.71 -7.93 -5.29
N TYR A 103 8.77 -9.25 -5.27
CA TYR A 103 10.06 -9.96 -5.43
C TYR A 103 10.07 -10.93 -6.61
N ASN A 104 8.92 -11.40 -7.05
CA ASN A 104 8.82 -12.39 -8.12
C ASN A 104 8.31 -11.81 -9.44
N LYS A 105 8.32 -10.49 -9.59
CA LYS A 105 7.93 -9.77 -10.81
C LYS A 105 6.51 -10.11 -11.31
N LYS A 106 5.60 -10.51 -10.41
CA LYS A 106 4.22 -10.89 -10.77
C LYS A 106 3.34 -9.65 -10.91
N VAL A 107 3.63 -8.82 -11.93
CA VAL A 107 2.90 -7.57 -12.23
C VAL A 107 1.41 -7.80 -12.47
N ALA A 108 1.03 -8.99 -12.98
CA ALA A 108 -0.36 -9.38 -13.19
C ALA A 108 -1.24 -9.28 -11.93
N LEU A 109 -0.63 -9.29 -10.72
CA LEU A 109 -1.36 -9.08 -9.47
C LEU A 109 -1.77 -7.62 -9.24
N ALA A 110 -1.21 -6.66 -9.98
CA ALA A 110 -1.49 -5.25 -9.77
C ALA A 110 -2.99 -4.91 -9.90
N ASP A 111 -3.70 -5.51 -10.85
CA ASP A 111 -5.12 -5.27 -11.07
C ASP A 111 -5.97 -5.81 -9.90
N ALA A 112 -5.69 -7.04 -9.47
CA ALA A 112 -6.40 -7.67 -8.36
C ALA A 112 -6.14 -6.94 -7.02
N LEU A 113 -4.88 -6.58 -6.74
CA LEU A 113 -4.52 -5.84 -5.52
C LEU A 113 -5.10 -4.41 -5.51
N SER A 114 -5.11 -3.73 -6.65
CA SER A 114 -5.71 -2.41 -6.75
C SER A 114 -7.24 -2.45 -6.69
N ALA A 115 -7.88 -3.52 -7.17
CA ALA A 115 -9.32 -3.73 -7.01
C ALA A 115 -9.69 -3.87 -5.52
N LEU A 116 -8.91 -4.62 -4.74
CA LEU A 116 -9.07 -4.68 -3.28
C LEU A 116 -8.94 -3.28 -2.65
N MET A 117 -7.91 -2.51 -3.06
CA MET A 117 -7.69 -1.15 -2.54
C MET A 117 -8.85 -0.22 -2.90
N ASN A 118 -9.31 -0.21 -4.15
CA ASN A 118 -10.42 0.63 -4.59
C ASN A 118 -11.72 0.31 -3.86
N ARG A 119 -12.03 -0.99 -3.67
CA ARG A 119 -13.25 -1.43 -2.95
C ARG A 119 -13.25 -0.90 -1.51
N ALA A 120 -12.16 -1.10 -0.78
CA ALA A 120 -12.09 -0.68 0.62
C ALA A 120 -11.98 0.85 0.78
N MET A 121 -11.45 1.58 -0.20
CA MET A 121 -11.42 3.05 -0.19
C MET A 121 -12.79 3.70 -0.37
N ILE A 122 -13.85 2.99 -0.76
CA ILE A 122 -15.20 3.54 -0.89
C ILE A 122 -15.68 4.14 0.44
N GLU A 123 -15.36 3.50 1.55
CA GLU A 123 -15.71 3.96 2.89
C GLU A 123 -15.04 5.30 3.27
N HIS A 124 -13.99 5.68 2.56
CA HIS A 124 -13.24 6.92 2.77
C HIS A 124 -13.42 7.94 1.62
N ALA A 125 -14.37 7.70 0.73
CA ALA A 125 -14.59 8.51 -0.48
C ALA A 125 -15.08 9.95 -0.21
N HIS A 126 -15.48 10.26 1.03
CA HIS A 126 -15.93 11.59 1.45
C HIS A 126 -14.79 12.60 1.62
N ILE A 127 -13.54 12.18 1.54
CA ILE A 127 -12.39 13.08 1.63
C ILE A 127 -11.89 13.35 0.22
N ASP A 128 -12.09 14.60 -0.24
CA ASP A 128 -11.56 15.01 -1.54
C ASP A 128 -10.05 15.09 -1.54
N MET A 129 -9.42 14.51 -2.53
CA MET A 129 -7.97 14.54 -2.73
C MET A 129 -7.66 15.26 -4.04
N ASP A 130 -6.67 16.13 -4.01
CA ASP A 130 -6.28 16.93 -5.19
C ASP A 130 -5.24 16.19 -6.06
N VAL A 131 -4.44 15.30 -5.45
CA VAL A 131 -3.39 14.56 -6.16
C VAL A 131 -3.03 13.27 -5.42
N ILE A 132 -2.77 12.21 -6.20
CA ILE A 132 -2.19 10.95 -5.71
C ILE A 132 -0.69 10.94 -5.97
N ILE A 133 0.08 10.55 -4.95
CA ILE A 133 1.53 10.40 -5.04
C ILE A 133 1.91 9.01 -4.54
N PRO A 134 2.56 8.16 -5.36
CA PRO A 134 3.08 6.89 -4.89
C PRO A 134 4.32 7.09 -4.02
N VAL A 135 4.49 6.27 -2.98
CA VAL A 135 5.75 6.24 -2.24
C VAL A 135 6.88 5.80 -3.17
N PRO A 136 7.96 6.60 -3.32
CA PRO A 136 8.99 6.31 -4.31
C PRO A 136 9.96 5.24 -3.82
N LEU A 137 10.42 4.39 -4.74
CA LEU A 137 11.56 3.52 -4.54
C LEU A 137 12.86 4.27 -4.83
N HIS A 138 13.95 3.88 -4.17
CA HIS A 138 15.30 4.30 -4.56
C HIS A 138 15.67 3.69 -5.94
N PRO A 139 16.41 4.41 -6.81
CA PRO A 139 16.79 3.91 -8.14
C PRO A 139 17.48 2.54 -8.13
N ALA A 140 18.31 2.24 -7.12
CA ALA A 140 18.91 0.91 -6.98
C ALA A 140 17.88 -0.20 -6.81
N ARG A 141 16.84 0.03 -5.99
CA ARG A 141 15.75 -0.94 -5.81
C ARG A 141 14.85 -1.01 -7.03
N LEU A 142 14.66 0.11 -7.73
CA LEU A 142 13.88 0.12 -8.97
C LEU A 142 14.58 -0.71 -10.04
N ARG A 143 15.90 -0.65 -10.16
CA ARG A 143 16.68 -1.51 -11.08
C ARG A 143 16.52 -3.00 -10.77
N THR A 144 16.54 -3.37 -9.49
CA THR A 144 16.38 -4.78 -9.07
C THR A 144 14.95 -5.29 -9.25
N ARG A 145 13.95 -4.45 -8.96
CA ARG A 145 12.53 -4.81 -9.01
C ARG A 145 11.89 -4.58 -10.37
N GLU A 146 12.51 -3.72 -11.22
CA GLU A 146 12.04 -3.29 -12.55
C GLU A 146 10.80 -2.38 -12.52
N TYR A 147 10.08 -2.30 -11.41
CA TYR A 147 8.93 -1.41 -11.23
C TYR A 147 8.74 -0.98 -9.77
N ASN A 148 7.96 0.08 -9.59
CA ASN A 148 7.52 0.55 -8.28
C ASN A 148 6.09 0.04 -8.02
N GLN A 149 5.92 -0.80 -7.02
CA GLN A 149 4.64 -1.38 -6.60
C GLN A 149 3.62 -0.31 -6.25
N SER A 150 4.04 0.68 -5.46
CA SER A 150 3.19 1.77 -5.03
C SER A 150 2.72 2.61 -6.21
N LEU A 151 3.55 2.76 -7.27
CA LEU A 151 3.16 3.42 -8.51
C LEU A 151 2.10 2.63 -9.27
N LEU A 152 2.27 1.31 -9.41
CA LEU A 152 1.28 0.47 -10.10
C LEU A 152 -0.08 0.50 -9.40
N LEU A 153 -0.11 0.49 -8.08
CA LEU A 153 -1.34 0.62 -7.30
C LEU A 153 -1.93 2.03 -7.45
N ALA A 154 -1.10 3.07 -7.31
CA ALA A 154 -1.51 4.46 -7.41
C ALA A 154 -2.10 4.82 -8.78
N ASP A 155 -1.53 4.32 -9.89
CA ASP A 155 -2.03 4.53 -11.24
C ASP A 155 -3.47 4.00 -11.40
N ARG A 156 -3.74 2.79 -10.91
CA ARG A 156 -5.07 2.18 -10.98
C ARG A 156 -6.08 2.87 -10.07
N VAL A 157 -5.65 3.29 -8.88
CA VAL A 157 -6.50 4.08 -7.97
C VAL A 157 -6.80 5.44 -8.59
N SER A 158 -5.81 6.12 -9.18
CA SER A 158 -5.96 7.39 -9.87
C SER A 158 -7.02 7.31 -10.98
N ARG A 159 -6.91 6.30 -11.85
CA ARG A 159 -7.89 6.08 -12.94
C ARG A 159 -9.29 5.79 -12.41
N ALA A 160 -9.41 4.93 -11.40
CA ALA A 160 -10.70 4.53 -10.84
C ALA A 160 -11.40 5.67 -10.07
N ARG A 161 -10.62 6.60 -9.50
CA ARG A 161 -11.12 7.71 -8.69
C ARG A 161 -11.11 9.05 -9.41
N HIS A 162 -10.57 9.10 -10.63
CA HIS A 162 -10.39 10.34 -11.41
C HIS A 162 -9.59 11.41 -10.66
N ILE A 163 -8.59 10.99 -9.85
CA ILE A 163 -7.70 11.89 -9.12
C ILE A 163 -6.36 11.95 -9.86
N PRO A 164 -5.80 13.14 -10.15
CA PRO A 164 -4.51 13.27 -10.82
C PRO A 164 -3.38 12.50 -10.14
N LEU A 165 -2.53 11.84 -10.93
CA LEU A 165 -1.35 11.11 -10.46
C LEU A 165 -0.08 11.92 -10.69
N SER A 166 0.70 12.14 -9.63
CA SER A 166 2.02 12.78 -9.71
C SER A 166 3.10 11.78 -9.21
N TYR A 167 3.75 11.08 -10.12
CA TYR A 167 4.67 9.98 -9.78
C TYR A 167 6.16 10.37 -9.79
N GLU A 168 6.52 11.51 -10.41
CA GLU A 168 7.91 11.96 -10.53
C GLU A 168 8.29 13.06 -9.54
N ASN A 169 7.32 13.65 -8.85
CA ASN A 169 7.54 14.82 -8.03
C ASN A 169 8.16 14.49 -6.67
N LEU A 170 7.65 13.46 -5.98
CA LEU A 170 8.28 12.94 -4.77
C LEU A 170 9.31 11.88 -5.15
N ILE A 171 10.58 12.11 -4.81
CA ILE A 171 11.68 11.21 -5.14
C ILE A 171 12.41 10.73 -3.90
N ARG A 172 13.02 9.54 -3.98
CA ARG A 172 13.92 9.02 -2.96
C ARG A 172 15.36 9.22 -3.39
N THR A 173 16.09 10.09 -2.69
CA THR A 173 17.44 10.56 -3.06
C THR A 173 18.56 9.73 -2.44
N ARG A 174 18.27 8.94 -1.38
CA ARG A 174 19.29 8.14 -0.69
C ARG A 174 18.92 6.66 -0.68
N GLU A 175 19.90 5.83 -0.97
CA GLU A 175 19.80 4.40 -0.76
C GLU A 175 19.83 4.12 0.75
N THR A 176 18.91 3.30 1.20
CA THR A 176 18.86 2.84 2.59
C THR A 176 18.77 1.33 2.60
N ALA A 177 19.52 0.67 3.50
CA ALA A 177 19.57 -0.78 3.61
C ALA A 177 18.16 -1.41 3.69
N PRO A 178 18.00 -2.68 3.25
CA PRO A 178 16.74 -3.40 3.37
C PRO A 178 16.23 -3.38 4.81
N GLN A 179 14.94 -3.03 4.99
CA GLN A 179 14.35 -2.77 6.31
C GLN A 179 14.01 -4.04 7.11
N THR A 180 14.24 -5.23 6.54
CA THR A 180 13.81 -6.51 7.13
C THR A 180 14.55 -6.88 8.41
N GLU A 181 15.75 -6.34 8.65
CA GLU A 181 16.62 -6.72 9.77
C GLU A 181 16.95 -5.58 10.74
N LEU A 182 16.43 -4.36 10.53
CA LEU A 182 16.82 -3.21 11.33
C LEU A 182 15.78 -2.85 12.40
N SER A 183 16.24 -2.48 13.59
CA SER A 183 15.40 -1.93 14.65
C SER A 183 14.71 -0.62 14.22
N ARG A 184 13.58 -0.26 14.89
CA ARG A 184 12.82 0.97 14.60
C ARG A 184 13.71 2.22 14.63
N ALA A 185 14.62 2.32 15.59
CA ALA A 185 15.51 3.48 15.76
C ALA A 185 16.49 3.64 14.59
N VAL A 186 17.05 2.52 14.10
CA VAL A 186 17.97 2.51 12.94
C VAL A 186 17.20 2.83 11.65
N ARG A 187 15.94 2.36 11.50
CA ARG A 187 15.06 2.74 10.38
C ARG A 187 14.80 4.23 10.33
N LEU A 188 14.51 4.85 11.48
CA LEU A 188 14.30 6.30 11.61
C LEU A 188 15.54 7.08 11.16
N LYS A 189 16.74 6.69 11.63
CA LYS A 189 17.99 7.37 11.29
C LYS A 189 18.32 7.24 9.79
N ASN A 190 18.07 6.07 9.21
CA ASN A 190 18.34 5.80 7.80
C ASN A 190 17.39 6.53 6.84
N LEU A 191 16.14 6.75 7.21
CA LEU A 191 15.13 7.40 6.34
C LEU A 191 15.07 8.93 6.50
N ARG A 192 15.71 9.49 7.51
CA ARG A 192 15.78 10.95 7.68
C ARG A 192 16.37 11.61 6.43
N ARG A 193 15.63 12.57 5.85
CA ARG A 193 16.02 13.32 4.64
C ARG A 193 16.33 12.44 3.42
N ALA A 194 15.68 11.26 3.33
CA ALA A 194 15.85 10.37 2.19
C ALA A 194 14.92 10.72 1.01
N PHE A 195 14.04 11.70 1.18
CA PHE A 195 13.07 12.11 0.16
C PHE A 195 13.21 13.59 -0.17
N ALA A 196 12.83 13.95 -1.39
CA ALA A 196 12.77 15.34 -1.87
C ALA A 196 11.56 15.54 -2.79
N VAL A 197 11.02 16.75 -2.84
CA VAL A 197 10.03 17.19 -3.81
C VAL A 197 10.75 17.99 -4.89
N ARG A 198 10.54 17.65 -6.16
CA ARG A 198 11.20 18.32 -7.30
C ARG A 198 10.54 19.65 -7.65
N ARG A 199 9.21 19.68 -7.64
CA ARG A 199 8.38 20.83 -7.96
C ARG A 199 7.42 21.12 -6.81
N PRO A 200 7.80 21.97 -5.85
CA PRO A 200 6.95 22.31 -4.70
C PRO A 200 5.60 22.89 -5.11
N GLU A 201 5.55 23.65 -6.22
CA GLU A 201 4.35 24.27 -6.77
C GLU A 201 3.26 23.23 -7.13
N ASP A 202 3.64 22.02 -7.51
CA ASP A 202 2.70 20.95 -7.85
C ASP A 202 1.97 20.38 -6.62
N VAL A 203 2.45 20.64 -5.41
CA VAL A 203 1.88 20.12 -4.16
C VAL A 203 1.46 21.21 -3.18
N ALA A 204 1.90 22.44 -3.38
CA ALA A 204 1.58 23.56 -2.50
C ALA A 204 0.05 23.80 -2.44
N GLY A 205 -0.48 23.90 -1.22
CA GLY A 205 -1.90 24.09 -0.95
C GLY A 205 -2.78 22.86 -1.20
N LYS A 206 -2.22 21.73 -1.67
CA LYS A 206 -3.00 20.55 -2.07
C LYS A 206 -3.17 19.54 -0.94
N ARG A 207 -4.28 18.80 -1.00
CA ARG A 207 -4.54 17.58 -0.22
C ARG A 207 -3.97 16.39 -0.99
N VAL A 208 -2.88 15.84 -0.49
CA VAL A 208 -2.11 14.76 -1.13
C VAL A 208 -2.52 13.41 -0.57
N LEU A 209 -2.82 12.44 -1.42
CA LEU A 209 -2.98 11.03 -1.06
C LEU A 209 -1.70 10.26 -1.38
N LEU A 210 -0.94 9.86 -0.37
CA LEU A 210 0.18 8.93 -0.50
C LEU A 210 -0.32 7.49 -0.60
N ILE A 211 0.12 6.75 -1.62
CA ILE A 211 -0.17 5.33 -1.79
C ILE A 211 1.10 4.50 -1.52
N ASP A 212 0.95 3.48 -0.68
CA ASP A 212 1.98 2.44 -0.47
C ASP A 212 1.33 1.06 -0.38
N ASP A 213 2.12 0.00 -0.43
CA ASP A 213 1.61 -1.37 -0.34
C ASP A 213 1.38 -1.83 1.10
N VAL A 214 2.35 -1.68 2.01
CA VAL A 214 2.26 -2.20 3.38
C VAL A 214 2.71 -1.17 4.41
N PHE A 215 1.82 -0.89 5.35
CA PHE A 215 2.13 -0.10 6.53
C PHE A 215 2.73 -1.00 7.63
N THR A 216 4.02 -0.90 7.85
CA THR A 216 4.70 -1.60 8.96
C THR A 216 4.81 -0.68 10.19
N THR A 217 5.85 0.10 10.27
CA THR A 217 6.06 1.09 11.35
C THR A 217 5.54 2.49 10.99
N GLY A 218 5.17 2.72 9.73
CA GLY A 218 4.78 4.03 9.22
C GLY A 218 5.95 5.00 8.97
N THR A 219 7.19 4.59 9.23
CA THR A 219 8.37 5.47 9.12
C THR A 219 8.54 6.04 7.71
N THR A 220 8.39 5.19 6.67
CA THR A 220 8.53 5.63 5.28
C THR A 220 7.50 6.69 4.90
N VAL A 221 6.23 6.40 5.13
CA VAL A 221 5.13 7.32 4.80
C VAL A 221 5.20 8.61 5.62
N ASN A 222 5.67 8.53 6.87
CA ASN A 222 5.88 9.70 7.71
C ASN A 222 7.00 10.62 7.17
N GLU A 223 8.12 10.07 6.74
CA GLU A 223 9.19 10.87 6.12
C GLU A 223 8.78 11.45 4.76
N CYS A 224 7.99 10.73 3.95
CA CYS A 224 7.35 11.27 2.76
C CYS A 224 6.41 12.44 3.10
N ALA A 225 5.55 12.27 4.11
CA ALA A 225 4.61 13.29 4.57
C ALA A 225 5.35 14.55 5.07
N LYS A 226 6.40 14.40 5.88
CA LYS A 226 7.25 15.53 6.32
C LYS A 226 7.81 16.31 5.12
N THR A 227 8.26 15.60 4.10
CA THR A 227 8.83 16.20 2.90
C THR A 227 7.78 16.96 2.10
N LEU A 228 6.57 16.39 1.94
CA LEU A 228 5.44 17.04 1.25
C LEU A 228 4.90 18.23 2.03
N ARG A 229 4.75 18.11 3.34
CA ARG A 229 4.33 19.25 4.22
C ARG A 229 5.34 20.40 4.14
N LYS A 230 6.65 20.10 4.15
CA LYS A 230 7.69 21.10 3.98
C LYS A 230 7.65 21.78 2.60
N ALA A 231 7.20 21.07 1.57
CA ALA A 231 6.98 21.61 0.23
C ALA A 231 5.65 22.37 0.07
N GLY A 232 4.88 22.55 1.17
CA GLY A 232 3.67 23.35 1.20
C GLY A 232 2.37 22.58 1.01
N ALA A 233 2.36 21.24 1.01
CA ALA A 233 1.11 20.47 0.98
C ALA A 233 0.21 20.86 2.15
N ALA A 234 -1.07 21.16 1.87
CA ALA A 234 -2.04 21.54 2.90
C ALA A 234 -2.35 20.39 3.85
N GLU A 235 -2.53 19.19 3.29
CA GLU A 235 -2.77 17.96 4.04
C GLU A 235 -2.10 16.77 3.34
N VAL A 236 -1.72 15.77 4.12
CA VAL A 236 -1.18 14.52 3.60
C VAL A 236 -1.94 13.36 4.21
N TYR A 237 -2.61 12.62 3.38
CA TYR A 237 -3.29 11.39 3.71
C TYR A 237 -2.47 10.19 3.22
N VAL A 238 -2.60 9.07 3.89
CA VAL A 238 -1.88 7.84 3.53
C VAL A 238 -2.87 6.70 3.36
N CYS A 239 -2.82 6.02 2.24
CA CYS A 239 -3.55 4.77 2.04
C CYS A 239 -2.57 3.64 1.72
N THR A 240 -2.68 2.54 2.45
CA THR A 240 -1.89 1.32 2.19
C THR A 240 -2.82 0.11 2.04
N LEU A 241 -2.43 -0.81 1.17
CA LEU A 241 -3.21 -2.02 0.94
C LEU A 241 -3.30 -2.86 2.23
N ALA A 242 -2.18 -3.04 2.93
CA ALA A 242 -2.13 -3.89 4.12
C ALA A 242 -1.33 -3.27 5.27
N ARG A 243 -1.54 -3.83 6.47
CA ARG A 243 -0.84 -3.44 7.69
C ARG A 243 -0.39 -4.65 8.50
N THR A 244 0.81 -4.58 9.07
CA THR A 244 1.23 -5.46 10.16
C THR A 244 0.69 -4.93 11.50
N ILE A 245 0.12 -5.82 12.31
CA ILE A 245 -0.37 -5.52 13.67
C ILE A 245 0.67 -5.97 14.69
#